data_9c25aea1a542ffb3fba6027519710d0d
#
_entry.id   9c25aea1a542ffb3fba6027519710d0d
#
_cell.length_a   1.000
_cell.length_b   1.000
_cell.length_c   1.000
_cell.angle_alpha   90.00
_cell.angle_beta   90.00
_cell.angle_gamma   90.00
#
_symmetry.space_group_name_H-M   'P 1'
#
loop_
_entity.id
_entity.type
_entity.pdbx_description
1 polymer ?
#
loop_
_entity_poly.entity_id
_entity_poly.type
_entity_poly.pdbx_seq_one_letter_code
_entity_poly.pdbx_strand_id
1 'polypeptide(L)'
;MKLPAAALVLSSALLLPSLAHADDAALVDTLKAFTRCDASFFSSLNTHRDAWKAYAPLKQDKDFAWIAVPDRASRNGNSVPVSAPPIAGLKLVSYADEVTDLGELGLYYYWSFIVQGGIDDVAQHLTPLLEQPALLHKGDGEYTRSELKVGDHWQAIKPQPGKAPGTRHVERVLIVEPEGKQGTQSRVSCSVQGGVDAALLALLRPDIAPVDYPRTVVEPSINDVEVPAGVLQHLDAPLLQPKFKTLTYTYRAKKGDGSPDSPTSVTLSADGGLLNKNEVYSSTFHVERQTKADLIQLKSKMNGIGDGRVLQTREVELNLPTSWTPGQTLSARLRMANVPEKPNDRPVQTTMTCKIGERFPAKQVFASLTGDAIKLECDQGDYQTSRAFIEDLGVALTLESTSSQTHYVNEFTALDVVR
;
A
#
# COMPACT_ATOMS: atom_id res chain seq x y z
N MET A 1 87.29 -48.98 -14.69
CA MET A 1 85.98 -48.99 -14.07
C MET A 1 85.48 -47.59 -13.93
N LYS A 2 84.48 -47.21 -14.78
CA LYS A 2 83.85 -45.86 -14.82
C LYS A 2 82.48 -46.02 -14.24
N LEU A 3 82.16 -45.29 -13.17
CA LEU A 3 80.83 -45.14 -12.57
C LEU A 3 80.05 -43.99 -13.30
N PRO A 4 78.80 -44.15 -13.63
CA PRO A 4 77.98 -43.07 -14.15
C PRO A 4 77.36 -42.21 -13.04
N ALA A 5 77.39 -40.90 -13.20
CA ALA A 5 76.73 -39.91 -12.35
C ALA A 5 75.23 -39.91 -12.65
N ALA A 6 74.40 -40.12 -11.62
CA ALA A 6 72.96 -39.93 -11.69
C ALA A 6 72.59 -38.48 -11.45
N ALA A 7 71.95 -37.83 -12.42
CA ALA A 7 71.39 -36.48 -12.29
C ALA A 7 70.02 -36.55 -11.62
N LEU A 8 69.87 -35.93 -10.45
CA LEU A 8 68.60 -35.75 -9.74
C LEU A 8 67.88 -34.53 -10.33
N VAL A 9 66.78 -34.74 -11.06
CA VAL A 9 65.89 -33.66 -11.51
C VAL A 9 64.92 -33.36 -10.38
N LEU A 10 65.09 -32.23 -9.71
CA LEU A 10 64.10 -31.67 -8.77
C LEU A 10 62.96 -31.00 -9.57
N SER A 11 61.81 -31.65 -9.65
CA SER A 11 60.55 -31.05 -10.16
C SER A 11 59.96 -30.14 -9.10
N SER A 12 60.13 -28.83 -9.21
CA SER A 12 59.43 -27.83 -8.40
C SER A 12 57.98 -27.71 -8.90
N ALA A 13 57.04 -28.37 -8.22
CA ALA A 13 55.61 -28.15 -8.40
C ALA A 13 55.24 -26.76 -7.87
N LEU A 14 55.06 -25.82 -8.74
CA LEU A 14 54.41 -24.50 -8.43
C LEU A 14 52.95 -24.76 -8.03
N LEU A 15 52.67 -24.69 -6.77
CA LEU A 15 51.31 -24.58 -6.19
C LEU A 15 50.81 -23.18 -6.54
N LEU A 16 50.06 -23.04 -7.64
CA LEU A 16 49.26 -21.87 -7.91
C LEU A 16 48.06 -21.95 -6.99
N PRO A 17 47.88 -20.99 -6.02
CA PRO A 17 46.66 -20.91 -5.29
C PRO A 17 45.52 -20.60 -6.29
N SER A 18 44.47 -21.40 -6.26
CA SER A 18 43.32 -21.23 -7.13
C SER A 18 42.59 -19.91 -6.77
N LEU A 19 42.74 -18.89 -7.62
CA LEU A 19 42.00 -17.61 -7.53
C LEU A 19 40.48 -17.81 -7.48
N ALA A 20 39.97 -18.89 -8.03
CA ALA A 20 38.55 -19.26 -8.02
C ALA A 20 37.95 -19.42 -6.60
N HIS A 21 38.70 -19.85 -5.59
CA HIS A 21 38.18 -19.99 -4.21
C HIS A 21 38.05 -18.66 -3.49
N ALA A 22 38.81 -17.63 -3.85
CA ALA A 22 38.74 -16.32 -3.21
C ALA A 22 37.51 -15.53 -3.72
N ASP A 23 37.17 -15.66 -4.99
CA ASP A 23 35.97 -15.02 -5.58
C ASP A 23 34.69 -15.64 -5.03
N ASP A 24 34.60 -16.96 -4.87
CA ASP A 24 33.44 -17.62 -4.27
C ASP A 24 33.19 -17.17 -2.83
N ALA A 25 34.23 -17.04 -2.00
CA ALA A 25 34.11 -16.52 -0.63
C ALA A 25 33.60 -15.07 -0.61
N ALA A 26 34.11 -14.22 -1.51
CA ALA A 26 33.71 -12.84 -1.64
C ALA A 26 32.20 -12.68 -2.00
N LEU A 27 31.72 -13.54 -2.91
CA LEU A 27 30.31 -13.56 -3.31
C LEU A 27 29.42 -14.02 -2.15
N VAL A 28 29.83 -15.06 -1.41
CA VAL A 28 29.11 -15.57 -0.24
C VAL A 28 29.05 -14.51 0.87
N ASP A 29 30.16 -13.83 1.16
CA ASP A 29 30.17 -12.77 2.18
C ASP A 29 29.27 -11.59 1.82
N THR A 30 29.17 -11.26 0.53
CA THR A 30 28.24 -10.23 0.07
C THR A 30 26.78 -10.67 0.24
N LEU A 31 26.43 -11.93 -0.03
CA LEU A 31 25.07 -12.43 0.22
C LEU A 31 24.75 -12.50 1.71
N LYS A 32 25.71 -12.86 2.58
CA LYS A 32 25.52 -12.75 4.03
C LYS A 32 25.23 -11.33 4.47
N ALA A 33 25.99 -10.36 3.96
CA ALA A 33 25.75 -8.94 4.23
C ALA A 33 24.40 -8.48 3.71
N PHE A 34 23.97 -8.93 2.52
CA PHE A 34 22.64 -8.65 1.97
C PHE A 34 21.54 -9.11 2.93
N THR A 35 21.64 -10.29 3.54
CA THR A 35 20.59 -10.80 4.43
C THR A 35 20.37 -9.95 5.69
N ARG A 36 21.26 -9.02 6.02
CA ARG A 36 21.09 -8.11 7.17
C ARG A 36 20.11 -6.98 6.87
N CYS A 37 19.85 -6.70 5.59
CA CYS A 37 18.98 -5.61 5.15
C CYS A 37 19.42 -4.23 5.67
N ASP A 38 20.72 -3.94 5.58
CA ASP A 38 21.32 -2.67 6.00
C ASP A 38 22.52 -2.27 5.10
N ALA A 39 23.24 -1.22 5.48
CA ALA A 39 24.38 -0.69 4.72
C ALA A 39 25.53 -1.69 4.54
N SER A 40 25.60 -2.77 5.31
CA SER A 40 26.67 -3.77 5.19
C SER A 40 26.72 -4.44 3.82
N PHE A 41 25.55 -4.58 3.14
CA PHE A 41 25.49 -5.05 1.76
C PHE A 41 26.28 -4.15 0.81
N PHE A 42 26.09 -2.86 0.90
CA PHE A 42 26.73 -1.87 0.03
C PHE A 42 28.23 -1.73 0.34
N SER A 43 28.62 -1.83 1.60
CA SER A 43 30.04 -1.88 2.02
C SER A 43 30.72 -3.16 1.53
N SER A 44 30.04 -4.31 1.62
CA SER A 44 30.53 -5.59 1.14
C SER A 44 30.70 -5.62 -0.38
N LEU A 45 29.74 -5.06 -1.13
CA LEU A 45 29.85 -4.87 -2.57
C LEU A 45 31.08 -4.02 -2.95
N ASN A 46 31.40 -2.99 -2.15
CA ASN A 46 32.60 -2.17 -2.38
C ASN A 46 33.88 -2.97 -2.08
N THR A 47 33.93 -3.71 -0.98
CA THR A 47 35.06 -4.54 -0.58
C THR A 47 35.34 -5.64 -1.62
N HIS A 48 34.28 -6.26 -2.13
CA HIS A 48 34.35 -7.39 -3.05
C HIS A 48 34.02 -7.00 -4.51
N ARG A 49 34.20 -5.72 -4.85
CA ARG A 49 33.83 -5.16 -6.15
C ARG A 49 34.43 -5.92 -7.31
N ASP A 50 35.70 -6.34 -7.20
CA ASP A 50 36.38 -7.01 -8.29
C ASP A 50 35.77 -8.37 -8.64
N ALA A 51 35.23 -9.09 -7.65
CA ALA A 51 34.47 -10.31 -7.87
C ALA A 51 33.10 -10.04 -8.50
N TRP A 52 32.41 -8.96 -8.08
CA TRP A 52 31.05 -8.67 -8.53
C TRP A 52 30.95 -7.99 -9.88
N LYS A 53 31.94 -7.18 -10.30
CA LYS A 53 31.92 -6.42 -11.57
C LYS A 53 31.76 -7.26 -12.84
N ALA A 54 32.11 -8.55 -12.76
CA ALA A 54 31.94 -9.48 -13.87
C ALA A 54 30.47 -9.95 -14.03
N TYR A 55 29.63 -9.78 -13.01
CA TYR A 55 28.31 -10.38 -12.94
C TYR A 55 27.16 -9.38 -12.91
N ALA A 56 27.42 -8.13 -12.50
CA ALA A 56 26.42 -7.09 -12.41
C ALA A 56 27.03 -5.69 -12.67
N PRO A 57 26.23 -4.74 -13.18
CA PRO A 57 26.69 -3.36 -13.37
C PRO A 57 26.82 -2.66 -12.01
N LEU A 58 28.07 -2.37 -11.60
CA LEU A 58 28.33 -1.69 -10.33
C LEU A 58 28.59 -0.20 -10.53
N LYS A 59 28.04 0.61 -9.61
CA LYS A 59 28.46 1.98 -9.32
C LYS A 59 29.07 2.05 -7.92
N GLN A 60 29.86 3.06 -7.63
CA GLN A 60 30.46 3.27 -6.33
C GLN A 60 30.52 4.76 -5.97
N ASP A 61 30.51 5.03 -4.69
CA ASP A 61 30.85 6.32 -4.09
C ASP A 61 31.57 6.07 -2.75
N LYS A 62 32.83 6.56 -2.64
CA LYS A 62 33.68 6.39 -1.46
C LYS A 62 33.74 4.94 -0.95
N ASP A 63 33.04 4.67 0.16
CA ASP A 63 33.10 3.41 0.91
C ASP A 63 31.99 2.41 0.53
N PHE A 64 31.14 2.77 -0.43
CA PHE A 64 30.00 1.98 -0.84
C PHE A 64 29.99 1.69 -2.33
N ALA A 65 29.47 0.53 -2.69
CA ALA A 65 29.13 0.19 -4.07
C ALA A 65 27.71 -0.37 -4.12
N TRP A 66 27.06 -0.26 -5.26
CA TRP A 66 25.72 -0.80 -5.47
C TRP A 66 25.55 -1.33 -6.87
N ILE A 67 24.63 -2.27 -7.05
CA ILE A 67 24.21 -2.74 -8.36
C ILE A 67 23.29 -1.69 -8.95
N ALA A 68 23.69 -1.10 -10.07
CA ALA A 68 22.99 0.03 -10.67
C ALA A 68 21.82 -0.44 -11.53
N VAL A 69 20.60 -0.04 -11.18
CA VAL A 69 19.42 -0.16 -12.03
C VAL A 69 19.21 1.13 -12.82
N PRO A 70 18.57 1.08 -14.02
CA PRO A 70 18.31 2.27 -14.83
C PRO A 70 17.42 3.31 -14.14
N ASP A 71 16.34 2.89 -13.49
CA ASP A 71 15.37 3.78 -12.84
C ASP A 71 14.63 3.04 -11.72
N ARG A 72 14.88 3.42 -10.45
CA ARG A 72 14.26 2.85 -9.26
C ARG A 72 12.76 3.12 -9.15
N ALA A 73 12.27 4.18 -9.76
CA ALA A 73 10.86 4.58 -9.70
C ALA A 73 10.01 3.94 -10.80
N SER A 74 10.62 3.30 -11.79
CA SER A 74 9.95 2.71 -12.94
C SER A 74 9.96 1.20 -12.89
N ARG A 75 8.79 0.57 -12.96
CA ARG A 75 8.66 -0.90 -13.01
C ARG A 75 9.46 -1.56 -14.17
N ASN A 76 9.66 -0.84 -15.25
CA ASN A 76 10.40 -1.34 -16.41
C ASN A 76 11.91 -1.04 -16.36
N GLY A 77 12.34 -0.25 -15.38
CA GLY A 77 13.73 0.21 -15.24
C GLY A 77 14.39 -0.17 -13.92
N ASN A 78 13.66 -0.78 -13.00
CA ASN A 78 14.14 -1.05 -11.64
C ASN A 78 14.90 -2.36 -11.48
N SER A 79 15.28 -3.05 -12.56
CA SER A 79 16.01 -4.30 -12.50
C SER A 79 17.08 -4.45 -13.57
N VAL A 80 18.08 -5.28 -13.26
CA VAL A 80 19.17 -5.66 -14.18
C VAL A 80 19.48 -7.15 -14.04
N PRO A 81 19.91 -7.84 -15.13
CA PRO A 81 20.31 -9.24 -15.04
C PRO A 81 21.59 -9.41 -14.19
N VAL A 82 21.69 -10.55 -13.51
CA VAL A 82 22.88 -10.99 -12.77
C VAL A 82 23.28 -12.36 -13.31
N SER A 83 24.54 -12.51 -13.74
CA SER A 83 25.03 -13.74 -14.39
C SER A 83 26.10 -14.47 -13.57
N ALA A 84 26.05 -14.35 -12.25
CA ALA A 84 26.97 -15.02 -11.33
C ALA A 84 26.82 -16.56 -11.33
N PRO A 85 27.89 -17.33 -11.03
CA PRO A 85 27.75 -18.75 -10.72
C PRO A 85 26.85 -18.93 -9.50
N PRO A 86 26.35 -20.14 -9.22
CA PRO A 86 25.58 -20.39 -7.99
C PRO A 86 26.40 -20.03 -6.75
N ILE A 87 25.84 -19.16 -5.89
CA ILE A 87 26.48 -18.67 -4.67
C ILE A 87 25.79 -19.36 -3.49
N ALA A 88 26.50 -20.15 -2.71
CA ALA A 88 25.91 -20.98 -1.60
C ALA A 88 24.68 -21.79 -2.05
N GLY A 89 24.67 -22.28 -3.29
CA GLY A 89 23.54 -23.01 -3.88
C GLY A 89 22.47 -22.14 -4.52
N LEU A 90 22.50 -20.82 -4.33
CA LEU A 90 21.55 -19.86 -4.90
C LEU A 90 21.99 -19.43 -6.29
N LYS A 91 21.18 -19.65 -7.31
CA LYS A 91 21.41 -19.16 -8.68
C LYS A 91 20.65 -17.83 -8.88
N LEU A 92 21.39 -16.74 -8.84
CA LEU A 92 20.86 -15.40 -9.07
C LEU A 92 20.50 -15.20 -10.54
N VAL A 93 19.37 -14.57 -10.81
CA VAL A 93 18.86 -14.29 -12.16
C VAL A 93 18.92 -12.80 -12.47
N SER A 94 18.45 -11.97 -11.55
CA SER A 94 18.48 -10.51 -11.66
C SER A 94 18.53 -9.86 -10.28
N TYR A 95 18.90 -8.60 -10.28
CA TYR A 95 18.78 -7.70 -9.12
C TYR A 95 17.75 -6.64 -9.43
N ALA A 96 16.92 -6.30 -8.47
CA ALA A 96 15.96 -5.21 -8.55
C ALA A 96 16.14 -4.26 -7.36
N ASP A 97 15.90 -2.97 -7.60
CA ASP A 97 15.96 -1.90 -6.61
C ASP A 97 14.78 -0.96 -6.86
N GLU A 98 13.92 -0.78 -5.85
CA GLU A 98 12.68 -0.04 -5.97
C GLU A 98 12.51 0.91 -4.80
N VAL A 99 12.05 2.12 -5.09
CA VAL A 99 11.68 3.12 -4.10
C VAL A 99 10.25 3.53 -4.34
N THR A 100 9.39 3.32 -3.34
CA THR A 100 7.95 3.58 -3.44
C THR A 100 7.49 4.41 -2.24
N ASP A 101 6.74 5.47 -2.52
CA ASP A 101 6.00 6.24 -1.52
C ASP A 101 4.56 5.73 -1.48
N LEU A 102 4.17 5.16 -0.34
CA LEU A 102 2.83 4.63 -0.09
C LEU A 102 1.98 5.59 0.78
N GLY A 103 2.31 6.88 0.80
CA GLY A 103 1.56 7.90 1.54
C GLY A 103 1.55 7.63 3.05
N GLU A 104 0.38 7.41 3.64
CA GLU A 104 0.24 7.16 5.08
C GLU A 104 0.92 5.87 5.56
N LEU A 105 1.22 4.93 4.67
CA LEU A 105 2.00 3.73 4.99
C LEU A 105 3.51 4.01 5.03
N GLY A 106 3.94 5.21 4.61
CA GLY A 106 5.33 5.65 4.63
C GLY A 106 6.11 5.29 3.38
N LEU A 107 7.42 5.39 3.51
CA LEU A 107 8.38 5.18 2.45
C LEU A 107 8.86 3.72 2.47
N TYR A 108 8.95 3.11 1.29
CA TYR A 108 9.37 1.74 1.11
C TYR A 108 10.58 1.69 0.18
N TYR A 109 11.67 1.13 0.67
CA TYR A 109 12.93 0.99 -0.04
C TYR A 109 13.25 -0.49 -0.16
N TYR A 110 13.01 -1.06 -1.36
CA TYR A 110 13.26 -2.46 -1.65
C TYR A 110 14.52 -2.62 -2.46
N TRP A 111 15.30 -3.66 -2.14
CA TRP A 111 16.33 -4.19 -3.01
C TRP A 111 16.30 -5.71 -2.93
N SER A 112 16.42 -6.39 -4.05
CA SER A 112 16.13 -7.81 -4.11
C SER A 112 16.96 -8.53 -5.17
N PHE A 113 17.16 -9.82 -4.94
CA PHE A 113 17.60 -10.75 -5.96
C PHE A 113 16.44 -11.65 -6.37
N ILE A 114 16.26 -11.84 -7.69
CA ILE A 114 15.45 -12.92 -8.23
C ILE A 114 16.35 -14.15 -8.32
N VAL A 115 15.90 -15.23 -7.74
CA VAL A 115 16.65 -16.48 -7.57
C VAL A 115 15.89 -17.62 -8.24
N GLN A 116 16.60 -18.49 -8.93
CA GLN A 116 16.02 -19.71 -9.51
C GLN A 116 15.64 -20.68 -8.39
N GLY A 117 14.43 -21.23 -8.41
CA GLY A 117 13.90 -22.18 -7.43
C GLY A 117 12.65 -21.69 -6.71
N GLY A 118 11.91 -22.61 -6.11
CA GLY A 118 10.76 -22.30 -5.27
C GLY A 118 11.18 -21.75 -3.90
N ILE A 119 10.24 -21.11 -3.20
CA ILE A 119 10.54 -20.44 -1.91
C ILE A 119 11.14 -21.35 -0.85
N ASP A 120 10.72 -22.61 -0.77
CA ASP A 120 11.23 -23.55 0.23
C ASP A 120 12.70 -23.94 -0.05
N ASP A 121 13.05 -24.17 -1.31
CA ASP A 121 14.41 -24.47 -1.76
C ASP A 121 15.33 -23.25 -1.55
N VAL A 122 14.87 -22.06 -1.96
CA VAL A 122 15.62 -20.81 -1.78
C VAL A 122 15.81 -20.49 -0.29
N ALA A 123 14.78 -20.63 0.55
CA ALA A 123 14.88 -20.41 1.98
C ALA A 123 15.85 -21.40 2.65
N GLN A 124 15.89 -22.67 2.21
CA GLN A 124 16.84 -23.67 2.71
C GLN A 124 18.29 -23.26 2.43
N HIS A 125 18.59 -22.78 1.24
CA HIS A 125 19.94 -22.32 0.87
C HIS A 125 20.30 -20.96 1.49
N LEU A 126 19.30 -20.09 1.74
CA LEU A 126 19.50 -18.78 2.36
C LEU A 126 19.76 -18.89 3.88
N THR A 127 19.11 -19.83 4.56
CA THR A 127 19.17 -19.99 6.02
C THR A 127 20.59 -20.03 6.60
N PRO A 128 21.57 -20.76 6.02
CA PRO A 128 22.95 -20.75 6.51
C PRO A 128 23.70 -19.42 6.37
N LEU A 129 23.16 -18.48 5.57
CA LEU A 129 23.75 -17.16 5.38
C LEU A 129 23.23 -16.15 6.41
N LEU A 130 22.17 -16.47 7.16
CA LEU A 130 21.58 -15.61 8.17
C LEU A 130 22.36 -15.60 9.47
N GLU A 131 22.53 -14.44 10.10
CA GLU A 131 23.10 -14.35 11.45
C GLU A 131 22.21 -14.98 12.51
N GLN A 132 20.89 -14.88 12.34
CA GLN A 132 19.87 -15.39 13.25
C GLN A 132 18.82 -16.20 12.47
N PRO A 133 19.14 -17.44 12.06
CA PRO A 133 18.24 -18.25 11.23
C PRO A 133 16.87 -18.50 11.85
N ALA A 134 16.77 -18.56 13.17
CA ALA A 134 15.53 -18.80 13.90
C ALA A 134 14.49 -17.64 13.76
N LEU A 135 14.91 -16.46 13.28
CA LEU A 135 14.02 -15.34 13.05
C LEU A 135 13.36 -15.36 11.67
N LEU A 136 13.79 -16.24 10.77
CA LEU A 136 13.12 -16.40 9.48
C LEU A 136 11.91 -17.33 9.66
N HIS A 137 10.72 -16.79 9.58
CA HIS A 137 9.48 -17.53 9.80
C HIS A 137 8.77 -17.81 8.47
N LYS A 138 8.29 -19.04 8.32
CA LYS A 138 7.40 -19.42 7.21
C LYS A 138 5.99 -18.89 7.51
N GLY A 139 5.46 -18.07 6.62
CA GLY A 139 4.09 -17.57 6.62
C GLY A 139 3.24 -18.27 5.58
N ASP A 140 2.12 -17.63 5.21
CA ASP A 140 1.22 -18.10 4.16
C ASP A 140 1.77 -17.72 2.78
N GLY A 141 2.57 -18.63 2.21
CA GLY A 141 3.17 -18.47 0.89
C GLY A 141 4.49 -17.68 0.82
N GLU A 142 5.10 -17.37 1.95
CA GLU A 142 6.37 -16.62 2.02
C GLU A 142 7.19 -16.99 3.25
N TYR A 143 8.46 -16.58 3.27
CA TYR A 143 9.30 -16.55 4.48
C TYR A 143 9.66 -15.11 4.81
N THR A 144 9.52 -14.72 6.08
CA THR A 144 9.81 -13.35 6.52
C THR A 144 10.62 -13.34 7.83
N ARG A 145 11.54 -12.37 7.91
CA ARG A 145 12.15 -11.89 9.14
C ARG A 145 11.86 -10.41 9.25
N SER A 146 11.10 -10.01 10.26
CA SER A 146 10.76 -8.61 10.52
C SER A 146 11.39 -8.10 11.80
N GLU A 147 11.93 -6.87 11.75
CA GLU A 147 12.54 -6.19 12.87
C GLU A 147 12.08 -4.73 12.92
N LEU A 148 11.64 -4.29 14.09
CA LEU A 148 11.18 -2.93 14.35
C LEU A 148 12.32 -2.10 14.96
N LYS A 149 12.49 -0.85 14.49
CA LYS A 149 13.42 0.10 15.09
C LYS A 149 12.85 0.64 16.41
N VAL A 150 13.53 0.38 17.52
CA VAL A 150 13.16 0.85 18.86
C VAL A 150 14.35 1.59 19.44
N GLY A 151 14.29 2.93 19.50
CA GLY A 151 15.45 3.74 19.85
C GLY A 151 16.61 3.45 18.89
N ASP A 152 17.78 3.07 19.42
CA ASP A 152 18.99 2.81 18.63
C ASP A 152 19.18 1.34 18.24
N HIS A 153 18.27 0.45 18.57
CA HIS A 153 18.40 -0.99 18.26
C HIS A 153 17.23 -1.52 17.41
N TRP A 154 17.46 -2.69 16.81
CA TRP A 154 16.45 -3.45 16.07
C TRP A 154 15.91 -4.57 16.95
N GLN A 155 14.60 -4.66 17.05
CA GLN A 155 13.87 -5.67 17.81
C GLN A 155 13.13 -6.59 16.86
N ALA A 156 13.40 -7.89 16.93
CA ALA A 156 12.65 -8.87 16.15
C ALA A 156 11.18 -8.87 16.55
N ILE A 157 10.29 -8.87 15.55
CA ILE A 157 8.84 -8.98 15.73
C ILE A 157 8.32 -10.17 14.91
N LYS A 158 7.19 -10.74 15.34
CA LYS A 158 6.48 -11.70 14.50
C LYS A 158 5.78 -10.97 13.38
N PRO A 159 6.01 -11.36 12.12
CA PRO A 159 5.27 -10.80 10.99
C PRO A 159 3.77 -10.97 11.22
N GLN A 160 3.01 -9.91 10.95
CA GLN A 160 1.54 -9.94 10.99
C GLN A 160 1.05 -9.72 9.56
N PRO A 161 0.48 -10.74 8.89
CA PRO A 161 -0.01 -10.60 7.54
C PRO A 161 -1.01 -9.44 7.40
N GLY A 162 -0.86 -8.64 6.34
CA GLY A 162 -1.74 -7.52 6.05
C GLY A 162 -1.60 -6.29 6.97
N LYS A 163 -0.58 -6.25 7.84
CA LYS A 163 -0.27 -5.05 8.64
C LYS A 163 1.03 -4.44 8.15
N ALA A 164 0.92 -3.35 7.41
CA ALA A 164 2.06 -2.47 7.17
C ALA A 164 2.41 -1.70 8.46
N PRO A 165 3.70 -1.40 8.71
CA PRO A 165 4.06 -0.49 9.79
C PRO A 165 3.43 0.87 9.50
N GLY A 166 2.83 1.50 10.51
CA GLY A 166 2.39 2.88 10.38
C GLY A 166 3.58 3.81 10.15
N THR A 167 3.33 5.01 9.62
CA THR A 167 4.36 6.04 9.34
C THR A 167 5.21 6.46 10.55
N ARG A 168 4.86 6.04 11.75
CA ARG A 168 5.59 6.34 13.00
C ARG A 168 6.62 5.30 13.38
N HIS A 169 6.63 4.16 12.70
CA HIS A 169 7.54 3.04 12.96
C HIS A 169 8.39 2.77 11.74
N VAL A 170 9.63 2.42 11.97
CA VAL A 170 10.52 1.95 10.92
C VAL A 170 10.70 0.45 11.09
N GLU A 171 10.50 -0.27 10.03
CA GLU A 171 10.67 -1.71 9.96
C GLU A 171 11.73 -2.06 8.93
N ARG A 172 12.52 -3.10 9.23
CA ARG A 172 13.41 -3.71 8.28
C ARG A 172 12.98 -5.17 8.10
N VAL A 173 12.83 -5.61 6.86
CA VAL A 173 12.25 -6.92 6.54
C VAL A 173 13.13 -7.64 5.52
N LEU A 174 13.39 -8.92 5.78
CA LEU A 174 13.89 -9.87 4.79
C LEU A 174 12.71 -10.76 4.38
N ILE A 175 12.43 -10.84 3.07
CA ILE A 175 11.30 -11.57 2.52
C ILE A 175 11.79 -12.55 1.47
N VAL A 176 11.26 -13.78 1.47
CA VAL A 176 11.39 -14.74 0.37
C VAL A 176 10.00 -15.07 -0.12
N GLU A 177 9.67 -14.64 -1.30
CA GLU A 177 8.33 -14.75 -1.89
C GLU A 177 8.38 -15.33 -3.32
N PRO A 178 7.29 -15.92 -3.84
CA PRO A 178 7.26 -16.42 -5.20
C PRO A 178 7.42 -15.27 -6.21
N GLU A 179 8.26 -15.46 -7.24
CA GLU A 179 8.36 -14.54 -8.36
C GLU A 179 7.57 -15.06 -9.56
N GLY A 180 6.61 -14.26 -10.02
CA GLY A 180 5.76 -14.60 -11.16
C GLY A 180 4.75 -15.73 -10.85
N LYS A 181 3.96 -16.08 -11.88
CA LYS A 181 2.83 -17.03 -11.72
C LYS A 181 3.21 -18.50 -11.68
N GLN A 182 4.44 -18.86 -12.04
CA GLN A 182 4.83 -20.26 -12.23
C GLN A 182 5.57 -20.88 -11.04
N GLY A 183 5.92 -20.10 -10.01
CA GLY A 183 6.61 -20.62 -8.81
C GLY A 183 8.01 -21.23 -9.07
N THR A 184 8.59 -21.00 -10.26
CA THR A 184 9.92 -21.52 -10.65
C THR A 184 11.05 -20.58 -10.25
N GLN A 185 10.72 -19.40 -9.78
CA GLN A 185 11.64 -18.39 -9.26
C GLN A 185 11.08 -17.82 -7.98
N SER A 186 11.98 -17.33 -7.14
CA SER A 186 11.66 -16.64 -5.89
C SER A 186 12.36 -15.29 -5.88
N ARG A 187 11.72 -14.32 -5.26
CA ARG A 187 12.30 -13.03 -4.93
C ARG A 187 12.81 -13.06 -3.50
N VAL A 188 14.06 -12.76 -3.29
CA VAL A 188 14.66 -12.54 -1.97
C VAL A 188 14.85 -11.04 -1.83
N SER A 189 14.04 -10.40 -1.01
CA SER A 189 13.99 -8.94 -0.84
C SER A 189 14.45 -8.51 0.53
N CYS A 190 15.18 -7.42 0.57
CA CYS A 190 15.29 -6.56 1.74
C CYS A 190 14.35 -5.36 1.56
N SER A 191 13.70 -4.96 2.63
CA SER A 191 12.92 -3.73 2.70
C SER A 191 13.28 -2.93 3.95
N VAL A 192 13.43 -1.62 3.78
CA VAL A 192 13.39 -0.65 4.88
C VAL A 192 12.18 0.23 4.63
N GLN A 193 11.27 0.28 5.59
CA GLN A 193 9.93 0.78 5.35
C GLN A 193 9.32 1.53 6.53
N GLY A 194 8.28 2.35 6.26
CA GLY A 194 7.52 3.12 7.25
C GLY A 194 8.05 4.53 7.43
N GLY A 195 8.18 5.00 8.67
CA GLY A 195 8.60 6.37 9.03
C GLY A 195 10.10 6.62 8.87
N VAL A 196 10.67 6.22 7.75
CA VAL A 196 12.12 6.36 7.46
C VAL A 196 12.45 7.82 7.21
N ASP A 197 13.27 8.42 8.06
CA ASP A 197 13.80 9.76 7.83
C ASP A 197 15.10 9.77 7.02
N ALA A 198 15.52 10.94 6.58
CA ALA A 198 16.72 11.12 5.77
C ALA A 198 18.01 10.63 6.46
N ALA A 199 18.13 10.80 7.77
CA ALA A 199 19.32 10.40 8.53
C ALA A 199 19.42 8.88 8.63
N LEU A 200 18.29 8.22 8.92
CA LEU A 200 18.22 6.78 8.99
C LEU A 200 18.38 6.15 7.60
N LEU A 201 17.80 6.76 6.56
CA LEU A 201 17.97 6.29 5.19
C LEU A 201 19.43 6.35 4.76
N ALA A 202 20.13 7.46 4.99
CA ALA A 202 21.55 7.58 4.71
C ALA A 202 22.40 6.51 5.44
N LEU A 203 21.96 6.08 6.62
CA LEU A 203 22.63 5.06 7.40
C LEU A 203 22.37 3.64 6.87
N LEU A 204 21.18 3.36 6.34
CA LEU A 204 20.78 2.02 5.90
C LEU A 204 20.94 1.80 4.39
N ARG A 205 20.73 2.85 3.59
CA ARG A 205 20.76 2.87 2.13
C ARG A 205 21.68 4.00 1.64
N PRO A 206 23.02 3.89 1.89
CA PRO A 206 23.97 4.91 1.49
C PRO A 206 24.12 5.07 -0.02
N ASP A 207 23.57 4.13 -0.80
CA ASP A 207 23.50 4.14 -2.25
C ASP A 207 22.41 5.08 -2.81
N ILE A 208 21.48 5.55 -1.97
CA ILE A 208 20.44 6.51 -2.36
C ILE A 208 20.92 7.91 -2.08
N ALA A 209 21.08 8.73 -3.13
CA ALA A 209 21.46 10.12 -2.97
C ALA A 209 20.29 10.93 -2.38
N PRO A 210 20.56 11.96 -1.54
CA PRO A 210 19.50 12.79 -0.96
C PRO A 210 18.56 13.45 -1.97
N VAL A 211 19.04 13.70 -3.19
CA VAL A 211 18.22 14.22 -4.29
C VAL A 211 17.17 13.22 -4.78
N ASP A 212 17.43 11.92 -4.59
CA ASP A 212 16.56 10.82 -5.01
C ASP A 212 15.62 10.36 -3.87
N TYR A 213 15.70 11.01 -2.69
CA TYR A 213 14.76 10.73 -1.62
C TYR A 213 13.34 11.10 -2.07
N PRO A 214 12.36 10.21 -1.86
CA PRO A 214 10.99 10.57 -2.10
C PRO A 214 10.68 11.86 -1.35
N ARG A 215 10.29 12.89 -2.08
CA ARG A 215 9.84 14.12 -1.45
C ARG A 215 8.52 13.80 -0.79
N THR A 216 8.46 13.93 0.52
CA THR A 216 7.19 13.89 1.24
C THR A 216 6.32 15.00 0.65
N VAL A 217 5.43 14.64 -0.25
CA VAL A 217 4.38 15.54 -0.71
C VAL A 217 3.47 15.69 0.48
N VAL A 218 3.42 16.89 1.06
CA VAL A 218 2.42 17.20 2.08
C VAL A 218 1.07 17.11 1.38
N GLU A 219 0.40 15.98 1.59
CA GLU A 219 -0.94 15.80 1.06
C GLU A 219 -1.88 16.79 1.73
N PRO A 220 -2.73 17.49 0.97
CA PRO A 220 -3.69 18.41 1.57
C PRO A 220 -4.64 17.62 2.46
N SER A 221 -4.92 18.13 3.67
CA SER A 221 -6.04 17.66 4.46
C SER A 221 -7.33 17.91 3.68
N ILE A 222 -8.33 17.04 3.84
CA ILE A 222 -9.65 17.29 3.25
C ILE A 222 -10.24 18.62 3.73
N ASN A 223 -9.87 19.07 4.93
CA ASN A 223 -10.33 20.33 5.52
C ASN A 223 -9.66 21.56 4.93
N ASP A 224 -8.46 21.43 4.32
CA ASP A 224 -7.74 22.53 3.66
C ASP A 224 -8.32 22.86 2.28
N VAL A 225 -9.20 22.00 1.76
CA VAL A 225 -9.83 22.18 0.44
C VAL A 225 -11.26 22.70 0.64
N GLU A 226 -11.49 23.96 0.29
CA GLU A 226 -12.81 24.57 0.41
C GLU A 226 -13.72 24.14 -0.74
N VAL A 227 -15.00 23.87 -0.46
CA VAL A 227 -16.03 23.65 -1.50
C VAL A 227 -16.35 24.99 -2.14
N PRO A 228 -16.38 25.08 -3.50
CA PRO A 228 -16.70 26.35 -4.17
C PRO A 228 -18.06 26.91 -3.73
N ALA A 229 -18.11 28.21 -3.48
CA ALA A 229 -19.33 28.89 -3.03
C ALA A 229 -20.52 28.68 -3.97
N GLY A 230 -20.28 28.63 -5.29
CA GLY A 230 -21.30 28.31 -6.27
C GLY A 230 -21.92 26.93 -6.11
N VAL A 231 -21.14 25.95 -5.67
CA VAL A 231 -21.65 24.59 -5.35
C VAL A 231 -22.54 24.66 -4.10
N LEU A 232 -22.07 25.34 -3.05
CA LEU A 232 -22.81 25.43 -1.77
C LEU A 232 -24.19 26.13 -1.96
N GLN A 233 -24.29 27.16 -2.81
CA GLN A 233 -25.54 27.86 -3.09
C GLN A 233 -26.62 26.94 -3.67
N HIS A 234 -26.25 25.91 -4.44
CA HIS A 234 -27.21 24.97 -5.02
C HIS A 234 -27.65 23.87 -4.03
N LEU A 235 -27.00 23.77 -2.84
CA LEU A 235 -27.26 22.75 -1.84
C LEU A 235 -28.12 23.21 -0.66
N ASP A 236 -28.65 24.45 -0.69
CA ASP A 236 -29.57 24.95 0.33
C ASP A 236 -30.94 24.31 0.14
N ALA A 237 -31.08 23.09 0.60
CA ALA A 237 -32.29 22.29 0.47
C ALA A 237 -32.77 21.86 1.87
N PRO A 238 -33.93 22.34 2.34
CA PRO A 238 -34.43 21.97 3.67
C PRO A 238 -34.63 20.47 3.89
N LEU A 239 -34.98 19.72 2.82
CA LEU A 239 -35.15 18.27 2.86
C LEU A 239 -33.84 17.49 3.18
N LEU A 240 -32.69 18.10 2.89
CA LEU A 240 -31.39 17.46 3.03
C LEU A 240 -30.58 18.02 4.23
N GLN A 241 -31.25 18.66 5.19
CA GLN A 241 -30.59 19.19 6.38
C GLN A 241 -30.37 18.09 7.42
N PRO A 242 -29.13 17.91 7.93
CA PRO A 242 -28.88 16.99 9.03
C PRO A 242 -29.54 17.50 10.32
N LYS A 243 -30.11 16.59 11.11
CA LYS A 243 -30.84 16.86 12.35
C LYS A 243 -30.18 16.17 13.56
N PHE A 244 -28.88 16.02 13.52
CA PHE A 244 -28.04 15.44 14.58
C PHE A 244 -26.69 16.16 14.62
N LYS A 245 -25.92 15.99 15.70
CA LYS A 245 -24.52 16.44 15.79
C LYS A 245 -23.58 15.37 15.26
N THR A 246 -23.74 14.15 15.77
CA THR A 246 -22.90 13.02 15.37
C THR A 246 -23.77 11.77 15.22
N LEU A 247 -23.51 11.01 14.16
CA LEU A 247 -24.04 9.68 13.94
C LEU A 247 -22.86 8.72 13.74
N THR A 248 -22.77 7.70 14.59
CA THR A 248 -21.81 6.63 14.43
C THR A 248 -22.52 5.32 14.15
N TYR A 249 -22.00 4.53 13.22
CA TYR A 249 -22.51 3.19 12.98
C TYR A 249 -21.43 2.25 12.48
N THR A 250 -21.66 0.96 12.66
CA THR A 250 -20.84 -0.11 12.11
C THR A 250 -21.73 -1.01 11.27
N TYR A 251 -21.24 -1.39 10.11
CA TYR A 251 -21.91 -2.36 9.26
C TYR A 251 -20.94 -3.42 8.75
N ARG A 252 -21.49 -4.56 8.33
CA ARG A 252 -20.81 -5.60 7.57
C ARG A 252 -21.46 -5.70 6.20
N ALA A 253 -20.67 -5.55 5.15
CA ALA A 253 -21.12 -5.82 3.80
C ALA A 253 -21.15 -7.34 3.61
N LYS A 254 -22.30 -7.90 3.24
CA LYS A 254 -22.42 -9.31 2.85
C LYS A 254 -22.44 -9.38 1.32
N LYS A 255 -21.53 -10.17 0.77
CA LYS A 255 -21.52 -10.45 -0.67
C LYS A 255 -22.75 -11.28 -1.08
N GLY A 256 -23.06 -11.32 -2.37
CA GLY A 256 -24.17 -12.11 -2.90
C GLY A 256 -24.09 -13.60 -2.60
N ASP A 257 -22.91 -14.14 -2.28
CA ASP A 257 -22.69 -15.52 -1.82
C ASP A 257 -22.91 -15.69 -0.29
N GLY A 258 -23.28 -14.61 0.41
CA GLY A 258 -23.51 -14.59 1.86
C GLY A 258 -22.25 -14.43 2.73
N SER A 259 -21.04 -14.41 2.16
CA SER A 259 -19.83 -14.20 2.93
C SER A 259 -19.74 -12.74 3.42
N PRO A 260 -19.50 -12.50 4.72
CA PRO A 260 -19.36 -11.15 5.24
C PRO A 260 -17.92 -10.62 5.03
N ASP A 261 -17.81 -9.36 4.67
CA ASP A 261 -16.55 -8.63 4.75
C ASP A 261 -16.22 -8.21 6.20
N SER A 262 -15.01 -7.68 6.40
CA SER A 262 -14.62 -7.06 7.67
C SER A 262 -15.59 -5.91 8.02
N PRO A 263 -15.85 -5.67 9.31
CA PRO A 263 -16.72 -4.57 9.71
C PRO A 263 -16.12 -3.22 9.32
N THR A 264 -16.98 -2.34 8.78
CA THR A 264 -16.65 -0.94 8.48
C THR A 264 -17.28 -0.06 9.54
N SER A 265 -16.48 0.81 10.14
CA SER A 265 -16.96 1.82 11.10
C SER A 265 -17.10 3.17 10.40
N VAL A 266 -18.23 3.85 10.64
CA VAL A 266 -18.55 5.14 10.04
C VAL A 266 -18.88 6.15 11.11
N THR A 267 -18.30 7.34 11.00
CA THR A 267 -18.66 8.51 11.80
C THR A 267 -19.08 9.64 10.90
N LEU A 268 -20.26 10.19 11.12
CA LEU A 268 -20.78 11.39 10.46
C LEU A 268 -20.89 12.51 11.48
N SER A 269 -20.31 13.67 11.20
CA SER A 269 -20.46 14.88 12.03
C SER A 269 -21.10 15.97 11.18
N ALA A 270 -22.20 16.56 11.71
CA ALA A 270 -22.90 17.63 11.06
C ALA A 270 -22.21 18.98 11.32
N ASP A 271 -21.96 19.75 10.27
CA ASP A 271 -21.37 21.07 10.34
C ASP A 271 -21.91 21.94 9.19
N GLY A 272 -22.47 23.11 9.51
CA GLY A 272 -22.98 24.06 8.53
C GLY A 272 -24.02 23.49 7.55
N GLY A 273 -24.80 22.48 7.97
CA GLY A 273 -25.78 21.78 7.14
C GLY A 273 -25.16 20.75 6.17
N LEU A 274 -23.88 20.46 6.30
CA LEU A 274 -23.13 19.42 5.61
C LEU A 274 -22.78 18.29 6.57
N LEU A 275 -22.32 17.18 6.05
CA LEU A 275 -21.83 16.02 6.79
C LEU A 275 -20.36 15.77 6.47
N ASN A 276 -19.52 15.80 7.51
CA ASN A 276 -18.17 15.28 7.44
C ASN A 276 -18.23 13.79 7.82
N LYS A 277 -17.81 12.91 6.92
CA LYS A 277 -17.89 11.46 7.04
C LYS A 277 -16.49 10.85 7.05
N ASN A 278 -16.25 9.97 8.03
CA ASN A 278 -15.05 9.14 8.06
C ASN A 278 -15.49 7.66 8.05
N GLU A 279 -15.03 6.91 7.04
CA GLU A 279 -15.31 5.49 6.84
C GLU A 279 -14.03 4.70 7.03
N VAL A 280 -13.92 3.94 8.13
CA VAL A 280 -12.73 3.14 8.46
C VAL A 280 -12.96 1.69 8.06
N TYR A 281 -12.26 1.27 7.02
CA TYR A 281 -12.32 -0.09 6.48
C TYR A 281 -11.27 -1.02 7.11
N SER A 282 -10.10 -0.46 7.48
CA SER A 282 -9.03 -1.19 8.15
C SER A 282 -8.17 -0.23 8.98
N SER A 283 -7.16 -0.75 9.67
CA SER A 283 -6.17 0.08 10.39
C SER A 283 -5.30 0.94 9.46
N THR A 284 -5.27 0.61 8.17
CA THR A 284 -4.41 1.27 7.16
C THR A 284 -5.20 1.93 6.03
N PHE A 285 -6.53 1.76 5.99
CA PHE A 285 -7.36 2.32 4.94
C PHE A 285 -8.65 2.92 5.49
N HIS A 286 -8.82 4.20 5.26
CA HIS A 286 -10.07 4.93 5.55
C HIS A 286 -10.37 5.96 4.46
N VAL A 287 -11.62 6.38 4.38
CA VAL A 287 -12.07 7.38 3.42
C VAL A 287 -12.77 8.51 4.15
N GLU A 288 -12.26 9.71 3.98
CA GLU A 288 -12.91 10.93 4.44
C GLU A 288 -13.76 11.53 3.32
N ARG A 289 -14.95 11.98 3.66
CA ARG A 289 -15.85 12.68 2.72
C ARG A 289 -16.52 13.88 3.38
N GLN A 290 -16.82 14.88 2.56
CA GLN A 290 -17.84 15.87 2.91
C GLN A 290 -19.00 15.73 1.93
N THR A 291 -20.22 15.65 2.48
CA THR A 291 -21.43 15.34 1.68
C THR A 291 -22.60 16.20 2.11
N LYS A 292 -23.62 16.26 1.26
CA LYS A 292 -24.97 16.72 1.65
C LYS A 292 -25.85 15.50 1.86
N ALA A 293 -26.33 15.30 3.10
CA ALA A 293 -27.23 14.21 3.51
C ALA A 293 -26.71 12.79 3.22
N ASP A 294 -25.40 12.59 3.06
CA ASP A 294 -24.73 11.37 2.56
C ASP A 294 -25.24 10.89 1.19
N LEU A 295 -25.80 11.81 0.41
CA LEU A 295 -26.27 11.60 -0.97
C LEU A 295 -25.36 12.28 -1.99
N ILE A 296 -25.01 13.54 -1.78
CA ILE A 296 -24.27 14.35 -2.72
C ILE A 296 -22.86 14.56 -2.20
N GLN A 297 -21.88 14.02 -2.91
CA GLN A 297 -20.47 14.14 -2.53
C GLN A 297 -19.92 15.51 -2.93
N LEU A 298 -19.27 16.18 -1.98
CA LEU A 298 -18.62 17.48 -2.19
C LEU A 298 -17.12 17.37 -2.24
N LYS A 299 -16.56 16.57 -1.34
CA LYS A 299 -15.15 16.22 -1.28
C LYS A 299 -14.99 14.75 -0.88
N SER A 300 -13.92 14.14 -1.33
CA SER A 300 -13.46 12.87 -0.77
C SER A 300 -11.94 12.74 -0.83
N LYS A 301 -11.38 12.08 0.19
CA LYS A 301 -9.98 11.72 0.26
C LYS A 301 -9.88 10.25 0.65
N MET A 302 -9.13 9.48 -0.11
CA MET A 302 -8.74 8.12 0.25
C MET A 302 -7.39 8.18 0.97
N ASN A 303 -7.35 7.65 2.19
CA ASN A 303 -6.14 7.58 2.99
C ASN A 303 -5.66 6.13 3.05
N GLY A 304 -4.36 5.92 2.83
CA GLY A 304 -3.73 4.60 2.80
C GLY A 304 -3.62 3.96 1.42
N ILE A 305 -4.32 4.47 0.41
CA ILE A 305 -4.18 4.06 -1.00
C ILE A 305 -4.39 5.26 -1.92
N GLY A 306 -3.83 5.18 -3.12
CA GLY A 306 -3.94 6.24 -4.12
C GLY A 306 -2.84 7.30 -3.96
N ASP A 307 -3.08 8.49 -4.51
CA ASP A 307 -2.11 9.59 -4.53
C ASP A 307 -2.39 10.69 -3.47
N GLY A 308 -3.26 10.37 -2.50
CA GLY A 308 -3.55 11.21 -1.33
C GLY A 308 -4.23 12.54 -1.60
N ARG A 309 -4.63 12.79 -2.85
CA ARG A 309 -5.29 14.05 -3.24
C ARG A 309 -6.76 14.05 -2.87
N VAL A 310 -7.30 15.24 -2.70
CA VAL A 310 -8.72 15.45 -2.46
C VAL A 310 -9.47 15.55 -3.79
N LEU A 311 -10.43 14.67 -4.02
CA LEU A 311 -11.37 14.80 -5.11
C LEU A 311 -12.49 15.78 -4.68
N GLN A 312 -12.59 16.93 -5.37
CA GLN A 312 -13.49 18.03 -5.02
C GLN A 312 -14.54 18.26 -6.10
N THR A 313 -15.80 18.44 -5.72
CA THR A 313 -16.87 18.90 -6.61
C THR A 313 -16.66 20.35 -6.97
N ARG A 314 -16.55 20.64 -8.25
CA ARG A 314 -16.36 21.97 -8.84
C ARG A 314 -17.68 22.58 -9.31
N GLU A 315 -18.57 21.73 -9.79
CA GLU A 315 -19.87 22.13 -10.33
C GLU A 315 -20.92 21.09 -9.91
N VAL A 316 -22.13 21.54 -9.63
CA VAL A 316 -23.28 20.71 -9.32
C VAL A 316 -24.51 21.21 -10.03
N GLU A 317 -25.23 20.31 -10.72
CA GLU A 317 -26.58 20.49 -11.16
C GLU A 317 -27.47 19.58 -10.31
N LEU A 318 -28.42 20.16 -9.60
CA LEU A 318 -29.27 19.44 -8.65
C LEU A 318 -30.74 19.65 -8.99
N ASN A 319 -31.47 18.55 -9.14
CA ASN A 319 -32.93 18.56 -9.21
C ASN A 319 -33.50 17.81 -8.00
N LEU A 320 -34.10 18.56 -7.08
CA LEU A 320 -34.70 18.06 -5.87
C LEU A 320 -36.21 18.17 -5.92
N PRO A 321 -36.95 17.14 -5.44
CA PRO A 321 -38.37 17.27 -5.21
C PRO A 321 -38.63 18.21 -4.02
N THR A 322 -39.82 18.79 -3.97
CA THR A 322 -40.24 19.63 -2.84
C THR A 322 -40.65 18.81 -1.60
N SER A 323 -40.89 17.52 -1.78
CA SER A 323 -41.29 16.58 -0.72
C SER A 323 -40.87 15.16 -1.10
N TRP A 324 -40.79 14.28 -0.11
CA TRP A 324 -40.52 12.85 -0.29
C TRP A 324 -41.78 12.11 -0.78
N THR A 325 -42.22 12.38 -2.01
CA THR A 325 -43.41 11.74 -2.59
C THR A 325 -43.00 10.54 -3.44
N PRO A 326 -43.56 9.33 -3.19
CA PRO A 326 -43.26 8.15 -3.99
C PRO A 326 -43.47 8.38 -5.50
N GLY A 327 -42.55 7.87 -6.31
CA GLY A 327 -42.54 8.01 -7.77
C GLY A 327 -41.82 9.24 -8.29
N GLN A 328 -41.57 10.26 -7.47
CA GLN A 328 -40.70 11.38 -7.83
C GLN A 328 -39.24 10.97 -7.89
N THR A 329 -38.40 11.82 -8.46
CA THR A 329 -36.97 11.60 -8.59
C THR A 329 -36.17 12.76 -7.98
N LEU A 330 -35.02 12.40 -7.41
CA LEU A 330 -33.92 13.30 -7.06
C LEU A 330 -32.79 13.03 -8.06
N SER A 331 -32.17 14.05 -8.64
CA SER A 331 -30.98 13.84 -9.47
C SER A 331 -29.90 14.88 -9.17
N ALA A 332 -28.65 14.43 -9.27
CA ALA A 332 -27.48 15.26 -9.16
C ALA A 332 -26.48 14.92 -10.28
N ARG A 333 -25.95 15.95 -10.94
CA ARG A 333 -24.79 15.82 -11.83
C ARG A 333 -23.65 16.59 -11.23
N LEU A 334 -22.53 15.92 -11.02
CA LEU A 334 -21.34 16.49 -10.39
C LEU A 334 -20.19 16.49 -11.39
N ARG A 335 -19.45 17.58 -11.45
CA ARG A 335 -18.13 17.66 -12.09
C ARG A 335 -17.10 17.83 -11.01
N MET A 336 -16.18 16.88 -10.93
CA MET A 336 -15.20 16.78 -9.85
C MET A 336 -13.78 16.83 -10.42
N ALA A 337 -12.84 17.38 -9.64
CA ALA A 337 -11.44 17.41 -9.99
C ALA A 337 -10.57 17.14 -8.75
N ASN A 338 -9.38 16.59 -8.95
CA ASN A 338 -8.40 16.41 -7.88
C ASN A 338 -7.77 17.74 -7.46
N VAL A 339 -7.44 17.85 -6.18
CA VAL A 339 -6.73 19.02 -5.61
C VAL A 339 -5.48 18.51 -4.88
N PRO A 340 -4.28 19.01 -5.25
CA PRO A 340 -3.99 19.85 -6.40
C PRO A 340 -4.18 19.13 -7.75
N GLU A 341 -4.53 19.87 -8.79
CA GLU A 341 -4.61 19.31 -10.14
C GLU A 341 -3.19 19.08 -10.72
N LYS A 342 -3.03 17.98 -11.47
CA LYS A 342 -1.81 17.68 -12.24
C LYS A 342 -2.07 17.91 -13.74
N PRO A 343 -1.04 18.16 -14.57
CA PRO A 343 -1.21 18.53 -15.98
C PRO A 343 -2.04 17.56 -16.83
N ASN A 344 -2.08 16.28 -16.45
CA ASN A 344 -2.79 15.22 -17.18
C ASN A 344 -4.11 14.81 -16.53
N ASP A 345 -4.52 15.47 -15.46
CA ASP A 345 -5.78 15.17 -14.79
C ASP A 345 -6.96 15.49 -15.71
N ARG A 346 -7.95 14.63 -15.66
CA ARG A 346 -9.24 14.84 -16.31
C ARG A 346 -10.32 14.97 -15.25
N PRO A 347 -11.21 15.94 -15.38
CA PRO A 347 -12.37 16.03 -14.50
C PRO A 347 -13.20 14.75 -14.56
N VAL A 348 -13.67 14.30 -13.40
CA VAL A 348 -14.60 13.18 -13.27
C VAL A 348 -16.02 13.74 -13.33
N GLN A 349 -16.86 13.20 -14.19
CA GLN A 349 -18.29 13.49 -14.21
C GLN A 349 -19.05 12.30 -13.61
N THR A 350 -19.93 12.60 -12.66
CA THR A 350 -20.80 11.62 -12.04
C THR A 350 -22.24 12.11 -12.09
N THR A 351 -23.14 11.25 -12.48
CA THR A 351 -24.58 11.50 -12.43
C THR A 351 -25.21 10.49 -11.48
N MET A 352 -26.06 10.96 -10.60
CA MET A 352 -26.88 10.15 -9.72
C MET A 352 -28.34 10.49 -9.96
N THR A 353 -29.18 9.46 -10.11
CA THR A 353 -30.63 9.61 -10.14
C THR A 353 -31.25 8.65 -9.15
N CYS A 354 -31.95 9.15 -8.15
CA CYS A 354 -32.65 8.34 -7.16
C CYS A 354 -34.15 8.42 -7.37
N LYS A 355 -34.82 7.28 -7.53
CA LYS A 355 -36.28 7.16 -7.49
C LYS A 355 -36.72 7.09 -6.06
N ILE A 356 -37.66 7.94 -5.67
CA ILE A 356 -38.29 7.93 -4.34
C ILE A 356 -39.29 6.80 -4.27
N GLY A 357 -39.08 5.89 -3.35
CA GLY A 357 -39.95 4.76 -3.06
C GLY A 357 -40.91 5.03 -1.90
N GLU A 358 -41.34 3.97 -1.27
CA GLU A 358 -42.29 4.00 -0.16
C GLU A 358 -41.63 4.47 1.14
N ARG A 359 -42.48 5.04 2.03
CA ARG A 359 -42.14 5.34 3.40
C ARG A 359 -42.33 4.11 4.25
N PHE A 360 -41.38 3.84 5.15
CA PHE A 360 -41.43 2.73 6.08
C PHE A 360 -40.84 3.09 7.45
N PRO A 361 -41.12 2.37 8.52
CA PRO A 361 -40.56 2.66 9.84
C PRO A 361 -39.03 2.55 9.87
N ALA A 362 -38.30 3.61 10.30
CA ALA A 362 -36.86 3.66 10.36
C ALA A 362 -36.25 2.53 11.23
N LYS A 363 -36.97 2.02 12.20
CA LYS A 363 -36.57 0.86 13.03
C LYS A 363 -36.34 -0.43 12.24
N GLN A 364 -36.82 -0.52 11.01
CA GLN A 364 -36.52 -1.65 10.12
C GLN A 364 -35.08 -1.59 9.57
N VAL A 365 -34.45 -0.42 9.55
CA VAL A 365 -33.02 -0.27 9.22
C VAL A 365 -32.17 -0.60 10.43
N PHE A 366 -32.51 -0.04 11.59
CA PHE A 366 -31.86 -0.35 12.86
C PHE A 366 -32.77 -0.06 14.03
N ALA A 367 -32.84 -0.96 15.01
CA ALA A 367 -33.87 -0.98 16.07
C ALA A 367 -33.97 0.31 16.91
N SER A 368 -32.87 1.05 17.08
CA SER A 368 -32.84 2.30 17.86
C SER A 368 -33.31 3.53 17.06
N LEU A 369 -33.50 3.43 15.75
CA LEU A 369 -33.99 4.55 14.94
C LEU A 369 -35.49 4.78 15.17
N THR A 370 -35.85 6.06 15.20
CA THR A 370 -37.23 6.50 15.38
C THR A 370 -37.77 7.17 14.11
N GLY A 371 -39.07 7.33 14.04
CA GLY A 371 -39.75 7.96 12.91
C GLY A 371 -39.76 7.08 11.66
N ASP A 372 -39.78 7.74 10.50
CA ASP A 372 -39.90 7.10 9.20
C ASP A 372 -38.61 7.20 8.39
N ALA A 373 -38.43 6.26 7.48
CA ALA A 373 -37.43 6.25 6.44
C ALA A 373 -38.10 6.22 5.06
N ILE A 374 -37.45 6.84 4.10
CA ILE A 374 -37.85 6.83 2.69
C ILE A 374 -36.91 5.92 1.90
N LYS A 375 -37.45 4.97 1.17
CA LYS A 375 -36.67 4.14 0.29
C LYS A 375 -36.21 4.97 -0.92
N LEU A 376 -34.90 4.91 -1.24
CA LEU A 376 -34.31 5.55 -2.41
C LEU A 376 -33.60 4.49 -3.23
N GLU A 377 -34.01 4.33 -4.49
CA GLU A 377 -33.32 3.49 -5.48
C GLU A 377 -32.50 4.41 -6.40
N CYS A 378 -31.18 4.39 -6.20
CA CYS A 378 -30.28 5.33 -6.85
C CYS A 378 -29.43 4.61 -7.92
N ASP A 379 -29.38 5.21 -9.11
CA ASP A 379 -28.55 4.82 -10.25
C ASP A 379 -27.42 5.82 -10.42
N GLN A 380 -26.19 5.34 -10.53
CA GLN A 380 -24.97 6.12 -10.75
C GLN A 380 -24.19 5.58 -11.98
N GLY A 381 -24.90 5.05 -12.97
CA GLY A 381 -24.33 4.44 -14.16
C GLY A 381 -23.96 2.98 -13.92
N ASP A 382 -22.67 2.68 -13.71
CA ASP A 382 -22.20 1.31 -13.47
C ASP A 382 -22.52 0.79 -12.07
N TYR A 383 -23.13 1.61 -11.24
CA TYR A 383 -23.33 1.35 -9.83
C TYR A 383 -24.72 1.75 -9.36
N GLN A 384 -25.45 0.82 -8.77
CA GLN A 384 -26.79 1.04 -8.22
C GLN A 384 -26.77 0.87 -6.71
N THR A 385 -27.55 1.68 -5.98
CA THR A 385 -27.69 1.56 -4.53
C THR A 385 -29.15 1.66 -4.11
N SER A 386 -29.55 0.79 -3.16
CA SER A 386 -30.75 0.97 -2.37
C SER A 386 -30.39 1.66 -1.06
N ARG A 387 -31.07 2.74 -0.72
CA ARG A 387 -30.81 3.56 0.47
C ARG A 387 -32.07 3.81 1.28
N ALA A 388 -31.89 4.01 2.57
CA ALA A 388 -32.91 4.51 3.48
C ALA A 388 -32.58 5.96 3.87
N PHE A 389 -33.39 6.92 3.45
CA PHE A 389 -33.29 8.29 3.95
C PHE A 389 -34.06 8.39 5.28
N ILE A 390 -33.36 8.55 6.37
CA ILE A 390 -33.93 8.64 7.71
C ILE A 390 -34.41 10.08 7.96
N GLU A 391 -35.74 10.30 7.94
CA GLU A 391 -36.32 11.64 7.98
C GLU A 391 -36.00 12.40 9.28
N ASP A 392 -36.00 11.70 10.43
CA ASP A 392 -35.64 12.27 11.74
C ASP A 392 -34.17 12.68 11.87
N LEU A 393 -33.30 12.20 10.98
CA LEU A 393 -31.87 12.51 10.97
C LEU A 393 -31.47 13.36 9.77
N GLY A 394 -32.22 13.36 8.68
CA GLY A 394 -31.87 14.07 7.45
C GLY A 394 -30.64 13.47 6.75
N VAL A 395 -30.50 12.14 6.77
CA VAL A 395 -29.36 11.42 6.23
C VAL A 395 -29.79 10.13 5.51
N ALA A 396 -29.10 9.76 4.44
CA ALA A 396 -29.31 8.51 3.73
C ALA A 396 -28.29 7.45 4.19
N LEU A 397 -28.77 6.27 4.57
CA LEU A 397 -27.95 5.10 4.86
C LEU A 397 -28.03 4.13 3.70
N THR A 398 -26.89 3.65 3.19
CA THR A 398 -26.84 2.67 2.12
C THR A 398 -27.18 1.29 2.65
N LEU A 399 -28.24 0.66 2.11
CA LEU A 399 -28.70 -0.68 2.47
C LEU A 399 -28.05 -1.75 1.57
N GLU A 400 -28.02 -1.47 0.26
CA GLU A 400 -27.50 -2.39 -0.75
C GLU A 400 -26.72 -1.62 -1.80
N SER A 401 -25.78 -2.31 -2.43
CA SER A 401 -25.03 -1.79 -3.55
C SER A 401 -24.80 -2.88 -4.58
N THR A 402 -24.97 -2.55 -5.86
CA THR A 402 -24.84 -3.49 -6.97
C THR A 402 -24.03 -2.84 -8.08
N SER A 403 -23.06 -3.58 -8.60
CA SER A 403 -22.34 -3.29 -9.83
C SER A 403 -22.45 -4.48 -10.79
N SER A 404 -21.86 -4.37 -11.97
CA SER A 404 -21.79 -5.50 -12.93
C SER A 404 -21.07 -6.74 -12.38
N GLN A 405 -20.27 -6.60 -11.34
CA GLN A 405 -19.41 -7.67 -10.79
C GLN A 405 -19.75 -8.07 -9.36
N THR A 406 -20.43 -7.20 -8.61
CA THR A 406 -20.63 -7.38 -7.17
C THR A 406 -22.00 -6.93 -6.72
N HIS A 407 -22.55 -7.65 -5.74
CA HIS A 407 -23.74 -7.26 -4.99
C HIS A 407 -23.42 -7.37 -3.51
N TYR A 408 -23.66 -6.29 -2.76
CA TYR A 408 -23.48 -6.24 -1.32
C TYR A 408 -24.75 -5.78 -0.61
N VAL A 409 -25.03 -6.41 0.52
CA VAL A 409 -26.08 -6.01 1.47
C VAL A 409 -25.39 -5.58 2.77
N ASN A 410 -25.66 -4.38 3.22
CA ASN A 410 -25.10 -3.83 4.44
C ASN A 410 -25.96 -4.21 5.66
N GLU A 411 -25.37 -4.98 6.57
CA GLU A 411 -25.96 -5.33 7.84
C GLU A 411 -25.42 -4.41 8.94
N PHE A 412 -26.25 -3.52 9.46
CA PHE A 412 -25.87 -2.63 10.56
C PHE A 412 -25.79 -3.41 11.87
N THR A 413 -24.64 -3.32 12.55
CA THR A 413 -24.38 -4.05 13.81
C THR A 413 -24.34 -3.13 15.03
N ALA A 414 -24.11 -1.84 14.82
CA ALA A 414 -24.17 -0.81 15.87
C ALA A 414 -24.61 0.52 15.24
N LEU A 415 -25.35 1.33 15.98
CA LEU A 415 -25.73 2.69 15.58
C LEU A 415 -26.00 3.54 16.83
N ASP A 416 -25.36 4.70 16.90
CA ASP A 416 -25.53 5.68 17.98
C ASP A 416 -25.72 7.09 17.40
N VAL A 417 -26.58 7.89 18.01
CA VAL A 417 -26.96 9.24 17.56
C VAL A 417 -26.82 10.23 18.70
N VAL A 418 -25.96 11.25 18.49
CA VAL A 418 -25.86 12.42 19.39
C VAL A 418 -26.61 13.59 18.73
N ARG A 419 -27.63 14.10 19.38
CA ARG A 419 -28.47 15.24 18.94
C ARG A 419 -28.01 16.58 19.47
#